data_784b3ef5dcc1d5609b0611d04a75f3e8
#
_entry.id   784b3ef5dcc1d5609b0611d04a75f3e8
#
_cell.length_a   1.000
_cell.length_b   1.000
_cell.length_c   1.000
_cell.angle_alpha   90.00
_cell.angle_beta   90.00
_cell.angle_gamma   90.00
#
_symmetry.space_group_name_H-M   'P 1'
#
loop_
_entity.id
_entity.type
_entity.pdbx_description
1 polymer ?
#
loop_
_entity_poly.entity_id
_entity_poly.type
_entity_poly.pdbx_seq_one_letter_code
_entity_poly.pdbx_strand_id
1 'polypeptide(L)'
;MMNGITTEFIMNSSLGGRAKKDFALIECDEAAFKYVSKQVDAECVVATNVFRDQLDRYGEITHTLSNIRIGLQNSKNATVCLNADCSLTASLKDDIDNDIVMYGVNLPIYKEHIKESSDAPYCIHCKHEYEYEYITFGHLGKYYCPNCGYSRPEPDVAVTDIYVSDADHSEIGITFGGSFAQNDPNEKNTSAEKCLGSKYNAAVNLPGGYNIYNAVAAVTVARVMGFDTKTSIDALSTFECGFGRMEKFMLEDTETRMILIKNPAGCNQVLNFLSNINSKTLFVVCLNDNYADGTDISWIWDVDFESLQKIEDNLTGVLVSGIRADEMAMRFKYAGIPEEKIKVIKDYEKLIDEFTSQDAPVYIMPTYTAMMDLRAIVSKKFGYKNFWE
;
A
#
# COMPACT_ATOMS: atom_id res chain seq x y z
N MET A 1 19.96 -2.99 2.97
CA MET A 1 19.18 -2.89 4.20
C MET A 1 19.99 -2.90 5.49
N MET A 2 20.71 -3.95 5.88
CA MET A 2 21.47 -4.00 7.17
C MET A 2 22.37 -2.77 7.40
N ASN A 3 23.12 -2.33 6.37
CA ASN A 3 23.98 -1.15 6.48
C ASN A 3 23.19 0.12 6.85
N GLY A 4 22.00 0.33 6.24
CA GLY A 4 21.15 1.48 6.57
C GLY A 4 20.65 1.42 8.01
N ILE A 5 20.11 0.28 8.44
CA ILE A 5 19.66 0.06 9.82
C ILE A 5 20.83 0.32 10.81
N THR A 6 22.00 -0.26 10.54
CA THR A 6 23.19 -0.07 11.39
C THR A 6 23.61 1.41 11.46
N THR A 7 23.60 2.11 10.32
CA THR A 7 23.93 3.54 10.27
C THR A 7 22.98 4.35 11.13
N GLU A 8 21.65 4.12 10.99
CA GLU A 8 20.64 4.82 11.80
C GLU A 8 20.81 4.56 13.30
N PHE A 9 21.06 3.33 13.71
CA PHE A 9 21.34 3.02 15.11
C PHE A 9 22.59 3.72 15.63
N ILE A 10 23.68 3.78 14.84
CA ILE A 10 24.91 4.48 15.20
C ILE A 10 24.64 5.99 15.34
N MET A 11 23.97 6.60 14.37
CA MET A 11 23.69 8.05 14.36
C MET A 11 22.77 8.47 15.53
N ASN A 12 21.85 7.59 15.92
CA ASN A 12 20.90 7.82 17.01
C ASN A 12 21.38 7.21 18.36
N SER A 13 22.66 6.90 18.49
CA SER A 13 23.28 6.45 19.74
C SER A 13 24.35 7.42 20.24
N SER A 14 24.60 7.40 21.56
CA SER A 14 25.76 8.06 22.18
C SER A 14 27.03 7.25 21.91
N LEU A 15 28.19 7.85 22.13
CA LEU A 15 29.48 7.14 22.10
C LEU A 15 29.57 5.96 23.09
N GLY A 16 28.75 5.96 24.15
CA GLY A 16 28.63 4.88 25.12
C GLY A 16 27.55 3.84 24.74
N GLY A 17 27.00 3.86 23.53
CA GLY A 17 26.03 2.88 23.05
C GLY A 17 24.60 3.07 23.58
N ARG A 18 24.27 4.20 24.22
CA ARG A 18 22.90 4.48 24.68
C ARG A 18 22.08 5.10 23.56
N ALA A 19 20.89 4.56 23.32
CA ALA A 19 19.93 5.14 22.40
C ALA A 19 19.56 6.58 22.80
N LYS A 20 19.40 7.46 21.82
CA LYS A 20 18.93 8.85 21.96
C LYS A 20 17.46 9.02 21.67
N LYS A 21 16.79 7.95 21.22
CA LYS A 21 15.39 7.91 20.84
C LYS A 21 14.68 6.82 21.63
N ASP A 22 13.41 7.03 21.91
CA ASP A 22 12.58 6.10 22.68
C ASP A 22 12.07 4.96 21.82
N PHE A 23 11.90 5.19 20.50
CA PHE A 23 11.36 4.23 19.54
C PHE A 23 12.20 4.15 18.26
N ALA A 24 12.23 2.97 17.66
CA ALA A 24 12.77 2.71 16.33
C ALA A 24 11.72 2.02 15.49
N LEU A 25 11.32 2.61 14.36
CA LEU A 25 10.48 1.98 13.35
C LEU A 25 11.38 1.54 12.19
N ILE A 26 11.34 0.24 11.87
CA ILE A 26 12.18 -0.37 10.84
C ILE A 26 11.27 -0.89 9.73
N GLU A 27 11.32 -0.26 8.57
CA GLU A 27 10.79 -0.86 7.35
C GLU A 27 11.79 -1.93 6.88
N CYS A 28 11.28 -3.15 6.66
CA CYS A 28 12.12 -4.28 6.31
C CYS A 28 11.50 -5.06 5.15
N ASP A 29 12.25 -5.26 4.07
CA ASP A 29 11.80 -6.14 3.00
C ASP A 29 11.74 -7.61 3.47
N GLU A 30 10.89 -8.38 2.84
CA GLU A 30 10.55 -9.74 3.25
C GLU A 30 11.76 -10.68 3.20
N ALA A 31 12.67 -10.47 2.24
CA ALA A 31 13.87 -11.29 2.10
C ALA A 31 14.94 -10.97 3.16
N ALA A 32 15.02 -9.72 3.60
CA ALA A 32 15.96 -9.26 4.62
C ALA A 32 15.46 -9.57 6.04
N PHE A 33 14.14 -9.64 6.27
CA PHE A 33 13.55 -9.76 7.61
C PHE A 33 14.09 -10.96 8.39
N LYS A 34 14.30 -12.12 7.76
CA LYS A 34 14.91 -13.31 8.39
C LYS A 34 16.32 -13.09 8.93
N TYR A 35 17.04 -12.05 8.44
CA TYR A 35 18.36 -11.68 8.91
C TYR A 35 18.31 -10.56 9.95
N VAL A 36 17.46 -9.55 9.72
CA VAL A 36 17.27 -8.41 10.63
C VAL A 36 16.74 -8.90 11.97
N SER A 37 15.75 -9.79 11.97
CA SER A 37 15.14 -10.38 13.18
C SER A 37 16.10 -11.15 14.08
N LYS A 38 17.28 -11.54 13.57
CA LYS A 38 18.35 -12.14 14.39
C LYS A 38 19.19 -11.13 15.15
N GLN A 39 19.12 -9.86 14.77
CA GLN A 39 19.96 -8.77 15.29
C GLN A 39 19.17 -7.77 16.11
N VAL A 40 17.86 -7.71 15.89
CA VAL A 40 16.95 -6.75 16.53
C VAL A 40 15.89 -7.53 17.28
N ASP A 41 15.80 -7.31 18.59
CA ASP A 41 14.72 -7.83 19.45
C ASP A 41 13.54 -6.84 19.36
N ALA A 42 12.60 -7.09 18.47
CA ALA A 42 11.47 -6.22 18.23
C ALA A 42 10.37 -6.46 19.29
N GLU A 43 9.76 -5.40 19.80
CA GLU A 43 8.59 -5.49 20.68
C GLU A 43 7.31 -5.76 19.90
N CYS A 44 7.25 -5.26 18.66
CA CYS A 44 6.11 -5.46 17.76
C CYS A 44 6.59 -5.68 16.33
N VAL A 45 5.96 -6.62 15.62
CA VAL A 45 6.18 -6.85 14.20
C VAL A 45 4.83 -6.78 13.49
N VAL A 46 4.74 -6.01 12.42
CA VAL A 46 3.54 -5.98 11.58
C VAL A 46 3.83 -6.54 10.18
N ALA A 47 3.03 -7.53 9.77
CA ALA A 47 3.01 -8.00 8.39
C ALA A 47 1.75 -7.46 7.71
N THR A 48 1.95 -6.59 6.70
CA THR A 48 0.83 -5.90 6.05
C THR A 48 0.11 -6.77 5.04
N ASN A 49 0.77 -7.08 3.94
CA ASN A 49 0.22 -7.89 2.87
C ASN A 49 1.35 -8.65 2.18
N VAL A 50 1.02 -9.75 1.52
CA VAL A 50 1.93 -10.46 0.62
C VAL A 50 1.31 -10.48 -0.76
N PHE A 51 1.87 -9.68 -1.66
CA PHE A 51 1.52 -9.64 -3.08
C PHE A 51 2.70 -10.13 -3.91
N ARG A 52 2.42 -10.54 -5.14
CA ARG A 52 3.46 -10.79 -6.13
C ARG A 52 4.17 -9.48 -6.46
N ASP A 53 5.45 -9.40 -6.16
CA ASP A 53 6.30 -8.26 -6.46
C ASP A 53 7.60 -8.76 -7.08
N GLN A 54 8.05 -8.14 -8.16
CA GLN A 54 9.35 -8.37 -8.83
C GLN A 54 9.87 -9.80 -8.69
N LEU A 55 9.27 -10.76 -9.43
CA LEU A 55 9.60 -12.20 -9.36
C LEU A 55 11.11 -12.48 -9.56
N ASP A 56 11.78 -11.65 -10.34
CA ASP A 56 13.22 -11.68 -10.56
C ASP A 56 14.06 -11.39 -9.29
N ARG A 57 13.51 -10.63 -8.33
CA ARG A 57 14.20 -10.29 -7.07
C ARG A 57 13.79 -11.16 -5.88
N TYR A 58 12.51 -11.49 -5.75
CA TYR A 58 11.95 -12.10 -4.54
C TYR A 58 11.47 -13.52 -4.75
N GLY A 59 11.35 -13.98 -6.01
CA GLY A 59 10.84 -15.30 -6.34
C GLY A 59 9.34 -15.43 -6.11
N GLU A 60 8.86 -16.65 -5.99
CA GLU A 60 7.46 -16.94 -5.80
C GLU A 60 6.95 -16.49 -4.40
N ILE A 61 5.66 -16.18 -4.30
CA ILE A 61 4.96 -15.76 -3.07
C ILE A 61 5.20 -16.73 -1.91
N THR A 62 5.27 -18.03 -2.18
CA THR A 62 5.56 -19.06 -1.17
C THR A 62 6.94 -18.91 -0.54
N HIS A 63 7.93 -18.47 -1.31
CA HIS A 63 9.26 -18.18 -0.80
C HIS A 63 9.28 -16.93 0.06
N THR A 64 8.59 -15.88 -0.38
CA THR A 64 8.40 -14.63 0.37
C THR A 64 7.74 -14.91 1.72
N LEU A 65 6.63 -15.66 1.73
CA LEU A 65 5.94 -16.05 2.96
C LEU A 65 6.84 -16.87 3.90
N SER A 66 7.66 -17.77 3.37
CA SER A 66 8.62 -18.53 4.16
C SER A 66 9.68 -17.64 4.81
N ASN A 67 10.19 -16.62 4.13
CA ASN A 67 11.13 -15.67 4.70
C ASN A 67 10.52 -14.87 5.86
N ILE A 68 9.26 -14.41 5.70
CA ILE A 68 8.53 -13.71 6.77
C ILE A 68 8.35 -14.65 7.97
N ARG A 69 7.91 -15.89 7.74
CA ARG A 69 7.74 -16.90 8.80
C ARG A 69 9.02 -17.09 9.62
N ILE A 70 10.16 -17.28 8.96
CA ILE A 70 11.47 -17.43 9.63
C ILE A 70 11.78 -16.18 10.47
N GLY A 71 11.51 -15.00 9.94
CA GLY A 71 11.69 -13.74 10.67
C GLY A 71 10.85 -13.64 11.92
N LEU A 72 9.57 -14.02 11.84
CA LEU A 72 8.66 -14.05 13.00
C LEU A 72 9.11 -15.07 14.05
N GLN A 73 9.51 -16.28 13.63
CA GLN A 73 10.04 -17.31 14.53
C GLN A 73 11.32 -16.89 15.26
N ASN A 74 12.11 -15.98 14.69
CA ASN A 74 13.26 -15.37 15.36
C ASN A 74 12.82 -14.30 16.38
N SER A 75 11.70 -13.61 16.15
CA SER A 75 11.18 -12.49 16.96
C SER A 75 10.26 -12.98 18.09
N LYS A 76 10.73 -13.90 18.92
CA LYS A 76 9.91 -14.66 19.88
C LYS A 76 9.15 -13.83 20.90
N ASN A 77 9.68 -12.66 21.26
CA ASN A 77 9.09 -11.79 22.28
C ASN A 77 8.16 -10.74 21.70
N ALA A 78 8.10 -10.62 20.37
CA ALA A 78 7.29 -9.61 19.71
C ALA A 78 5.81 -9.96 19.73
N THR A 79 4.95 -8.96 19.94
CA THR A 79 3.55 -9.06 19.51
C THR A 79 3.50 -8.94 17.99
N VAL A 80 2.78 -9.85 17.33
CA VAL A 80 2.71 -9.90 15.87
C VAL A 80 1.35 -9.42 15.39
N CYS A 81 1.33 -8.32 14.63
CA CYS A 81 0.14 -7.78 14.00
C CYS A 81 0.01 -8.34 12.57
N LEU A 82 -1.09 -9.05 12.27
CA LEU A 82 -1.33 -9.68 10.98
C LEU A 82 -2.60 -9.14 10.31
N ASN A 83 -2.54 -8.97 9.00
CA ASN A 83 -3.74 -8.63 8.23
C ASN A 83 -4.64 -9.86 8.08
N ALA A 84 -5.83 -9.81 8.70
CA ALA A 84 -6.82 -10.85 8.64
C ALA A 84 -7.37 -11.09 7.23
N ASP A 85 -7.42 -10.03 6.41
CA ASP A 85 -8.00 -10.06 5.06
C ASP A 85 -7.07 -10.69 4.02
N CYS A 86 -5.78 -10.84 4.34
CA CYS A 86 -4.80 -11.52 3.52
C CYS A 86 -4.62 -12.97 3.99
N SER A 87 -5.11 -13.94 3.24
CA SER A 87 -5.03 -15.36 3.61
C SER A 87 -3.60 -15.85 3.85
N LEU A 88 -2.62 -15.22 3.18
CA LEU A 88 -1.20 -15.55 3.32
C LEU A 88 -0.65 -15.04 4.66
N THR A 89 -0.85 -13.76 5.00
CA THR A 89 -0.38 -13.22 6.30
C THR A 89 -1.13 -13.83 7.46
N ALA A 90 -2.44 -14.00 7.35
CA ALA A 90 -3.27 -14.60 8.38
C ALA A 90 -2.85 -16.06 8.71
N SER A 91 -2.35 -16.82 7.71
CA SER A 91 -1.87 -18.18 7.92
C SER A 91 -0.61 -18.28 8.76
N LEU A 92 0.17 -17.19 8.87
CA LEU A 92 1.41 -17.19 9.67
C LEU A 92 1.15 -17.46 11.16
N LYS A 93 -0.06 -17.16 11.64
CA LYS A 93 -0.46 -17.45 13.03
C LYS A 93 -0.32 -18.92 13.41
N ASP A 94 -0.45 -19.84 12.46
CA ASP A 94 -0.44 -21.27 12.69
C ASP A 94 1.01 -21.81 12.87
N ASP A 95 2.01 -20.99 12.58
CA ASP A 95 3.43 -21.36 12.54
C ASP A 95 4.30 -20.65 13.59
N ILE A 96 3.70 -19.83 14.46
CA ILE A 96 4.39 -19.01 15.47
C ILE A 96 3.69 -19.08 16.83
N ASP A 97 4.46 -18.91 17.89
CA ASP A 97 3.94 -18.95 19.30
C ASP A 97 3.78 -17.54 19.90
N ASN A 98 3.88 -16.50 19.09
CA ASN A 98 3.77 -15.11 19.52
C ASN A 98 2.35 -14.73 19.92
N ASP A 99 2.20 -13.70 20.75
CA ASP A 99 0.93 -13.00 20.90
C ASP A 99 0.53 -12.37 19.57
N ILE A 100 -0.67 -12.65 19.08
CA ILE A 100 -1.15 -12.22 17.76
C ILE A 100 -2.29 -11.24 17.90
N VAL A 101 -2.23 -10.18 17.10
CA VAL A 101 -3.29 -9.20 16.92
C VAL A 101 -3.68 -9.17 15.45
N MET A 102 -4.95 -9.46 15.16
CA MET A 102 -5.50 -9.40 13.82
C MET A 102 -6.08 -8.01 13.54
N TYR A 103 -5.77 -7.45 12.38
CA TYR A 103 -6.44 -6.25 11.90
C TYR A 103 -7.03 -6.46 10.50
N GLY A 104 -8.04 -5.66 10.13
CA GLY A 104 -8.67 -5.81 8.83
C GLY A 104 -9.77 -4.79 8.55
N VAL A 105 -10.51 -5.03 7.45
CA VAL A 105 -11.62 -4.19 6.99
C VAL A 105 -12.88 -5.06 6.88
N ASN A 106 -13.93 -4.74 7.65
CA ASN A 106 -15.14 -5.55 7.77
C ASN A 106 -16.24 -5.20 6.75
N LEU A 107 -15.86 -4.56 5.64
CA LEU A 107 -16.78 -4.18 4.56
C LEU A 107 -16.02 -4.01 3.24
N PRO A 108 -16.70 -4.10 2.07
CA PRO A 108 -16.07 -3.80 0.81
C PRO A 108 -15.69 -2.31 0.74
N ILE A 109 -14.47 -2.02 0.25
CA ILE A 109 -13.99 -0.63 0.08
C ILE A 109 -14.60 0.00 -1.17
N TYR A 110 -14.74 -0.77 -2.25
CA TYR A 110 -15.28 -0.32 -3.52
C TYR A 110 -16.64 -0.97 -3.80
N LYS A 111 -17.55 -0.21 -4.41
CA LYS A 111 -18.89 -0.71 -4.77
C LYS A 111 -18.86 -1.70 -5.94
N GLU A 112 -17.92 -1.52 -6.85
CA GLU A 112 -17.71 -2.40 -8.00
C GLU A 112 -16.29 -2.96 -7.95
N HIS A 113 -16.18 -4.28 -8.13
CA HIS A 113 -14.88 -4.92 -8.25
C HIS A 113 -14.39 -4.85 -9.69
N ILE A 114 -13.17 -4.35 -9.87
CA ILE A 114 -12.39 -4.67 -11.05
C ILE A 114 -11.98 -6.14 -10.90
N LYS A 115 -12.15 -6.93 -11.96
CA LYS A 115 -11.71 -8.33 -11.98
C LYS A 115 -10.18 -8.37 -11.98
N GLU A 116 -9.59 -8.26 -10.81
CA GLU A 116 -8.15 -8.35 -10.62
C GLU A 116 -7.70 -9.81 -10.62
N SER A 117 -6.49 -10.05 -11.13
CA SER A 117 -5.81 -11.32 -10.96
C SER A 117 -5.47 -11.51 -9.48
N SER A 118 -5.99 -12.56 -8.86
CA SER A 118 -5.68 -12.89 -7.47
C SER A 118 -4.31 -13.55 -7.36
N ASP A 119 -3.43 -13.01 -6.52
CA ASP A 119 -2.12 -13.60 -6.23
C ASP A 119 -2.20 -14.82 -5.29
N ALA A 120 -3.32 -14.99 -4.59
CA ALA A 120 -3.57 -16.09 -3.66
C ALA A 120 -4.98 -16.69 -3.83
N PRO A 121 -5.31 -17.25 -5.01
CA PRO A 121 -6.66 -17.76 -5.27
C PRO A 121 -6.96 -19.07 -4.55
N TYR A 122 -5.93 -19.79 -4.08
CA TYR A 122 -6.08 -21.13 -3.53
C TYR A 122 -5.78 -21.19 -2.03
N CYS A 123 -6.58 -21.97 -1.33
CA CYS A 123 -6.41 -22.24 0.11
C CYS A 123 -5.00 -22.71 0.43
N ILE A 124 -4.38 -22.05 1.40
CA ILE A 124 -3.01 -22.37 1.84
C ILE A 124 -2.90 -23.81 2.37
N HIS A 125 -3.97 -24.35 2.93
CA HIS A 125 -3.99 -25.70 3.53
C HIS A 125 -4.31 -26.80 2.52
N CYS A 126 -5.42 -26.67 1.76
CA CYS A 126 -5.93 -27.77 0.93
C CYS A 126 -5.89 -27.51 -0.57
N LYS A 127 -5.43 -26.34 -0.99
CA LYS A 127 -5.31 -25.92 -2.40
C LYS A 127 -6.63 -25.84 -3.18
N HIS A 128 -7.77 -25.88 -2.50
CA HIS A 128 -9.06 -25.58 -3.11
C HIS A 128 -9.19 -24.07 -3.33
N GLU A 129 -9.92 -23.64 -4.34
CA GLU A 129 -10.14 -22.21 -4.60
C GLU A 129 -10.92 -21.56 -3.46
N TYR A 130 -10.54 -20.34 -3.07
CA TYR A 130 -11.28 -19.58 -2.07
C TYR A 130 -12.54 -19.00 -2.65
N GLU A 131 -13.58 -18.95 -1.84
CA GLU A 131 -14.75 -18.12 -2.06
C GLU A 131 -14.72 -16.90 -1.13
N TYR A 132 -15.40 -15.82 -1.53
CA TYR A 132 -15.37 -14.55 -0.80
C TYR A 132 -16.80 -14.05 -0.54
N GLU A 133 -17.05 -13.59 0.66
CA GLU A 133 -18.25 -12.82 0.98
C GLU A 133 -18.14 -11.42 0.35
N TYR A 134 -16.96 -10.81 0.44
CA TYR A 134 -16.56 -9.61 -0.30
C TYR A 134 -15.04 -9.61 -0.50
N ILE A 135 -14.62 -8.94 -1.57
CA ILE A 135 -13.21 -8.64 -1.87
C ILE A 135 -13.02 -7.13 -1.69
N THR A 136 -11.92 -6.71 -1.10
CA THR A 136 -11.55 -5.29 -1.00
C THR A 136 -10.65 -4.89 -2.16
N PHE A 137 -9.55 -5.59 -2.39
CA PHE A 137 -8.74 -5.52 -3.60
C PHE A 137 -7.78 -6.71 -3.71
N GLY A 138 -7.44 -7.11 -4.94
CA GLY A 138 -6.58 -8.27 -5.20
C GLY A 138 -7.17 -9.54 -4.57
N HIS A 139 -6.42 -10.13 -3.64
CA HIS A 139 -6.87 -11.29 -2.86
C HIS A 139 -7.25 -10.95 -1.41
N LEU A 140 -7.36 -9.66 -1.08
CA LEU A 140 -7.78 -9.22 0.25
C LEU A 140 -9.30 -9.17 0.37
N GLY A 141 -9.82 -9.64 1.50
CA GLY A 141 -11.25 -9.61 1.78
C GLY A 141 -11.69 -10.68 2.77
N LYS A 142 -12.99 -10.91 2.83
CA LYS A 142 -13.58 -11.94 3.68
C LYS A 142 -13.68 -13.25 2.93
N TYR A 143 -12.58 -14.00 2.94
CA TYR A 143 -12.42 -15.28 2.27
C TYR A 143 -12.84 -16.46 3.13
N TYR A 144 -13.25 -17.56 2.49
CA TYR A 144 -13.40 -18.86 3.11
C TYR A 144 -13.11 -19.99 2.11
N CYS A 145 -12.66 -21.12 2.61
CA CYS A 145 -12.46 -22.33 1.81
C CYS A 145 -13.64 -23.28 1.97
N PRO A 146 -14.43 -23.53 0.92
CA PRO A 146 -15.59 -24.41 1.02
C PRO A 146 -15.23 -25.90 1.26
N ASN A 147 -13.97 -26.28 1.00
CA ASN A 147 -13.50 -27.65 1.15
C ASN A 147 -13.02 -27.98 2.56
N CYS A 148 -12.19 -27.13 3.20
CA CYS A 148 -11.61 -27.43 4.52
C CYS A 148 -12.11 -26.52 5.64
N GLY A 149 -12.94 -25.53 5.34
CA GLY A 149 -13.49 -24.60 6.32
C GLY A 149 -12.53 -23.51 6.79
N TYR A 150 -11.28 -23.47 6.30
CA TYR A 150 -10.36 -22.38 6.61
C TYR A 150 -10.94 -21.05 6.13
N SER A 151 -10.99 -20.07 7.01
CA SER A 151 -11.62 -18.79 6.72
C SER A 151 -10.86 -17.63 7.34
N ARG A 152 -11.17 -16.44 6.88
CA ARG A 152 -10.68 -15.19 7.44
C ARG A 152 -10.90 -15.15 8.96
N PRO A 153 -9.84 -14.93 9.75
CA PRO A 153 -10.00 -14.69 11.19
C PRO A 153 -10.78 -13.39 11.44
N GLU A 154 -11.52 -13.35 12.55
CA GLU A 154 -12.13 -12.10 12.99
C GLU A 154 -11.04 -11.14 13.47
N PRO A 155 -10.98 -9.89 12.98
CA PRO A 155 -9.96 -8.93 13.38
C PRO A 155 -10.24 -8.36 14.78
N ASP A 156 -9.18 -8.17 15.56
CA ASP A 156 -9.21 -7.49 16.85
C ASP A 156 -9.36 -5.96 16.67
N VAL A 157 -8.82 -5.44 15.58
CA VAL A 157 -8.96 -4.03 15.19
C VAL A 157 -9.48 -3.97 13.77
N ALA A 158 -10.66 -3.41 13.57
CA ALA A 158 -11.34 -3.43 12.29
C ALA A 158 -11.82 -2.06 11.85
N VAL A 159 -11.69 -1.78 10.56
CA VAL A 159 -12.50 -0.74 9.92
C VAL A 159 -13.90 -1.32 9.70
N THR A 160 -14.89 -0.70 10.34
CA THR A 160 -16.29 -1.14 10.29
C THR A 160 -17.17 -0.23 9.46
N ASP A 161 -16.70 0.97 9.12
CA ASP A 161 -17.43 1.93 8.32
C ASP A 161 -16.47 2.71 7.42
N ILE A 162 -16.96 3.05 6.23
CA ILE A 162 -16.32 3.98 5.31
C ILE A 162 -17.38 5.02 4.95
N TYR A 163 -17.21 6.22 5.48
CA TYR A 163 -18.15 7.33 5.29
C TYR A 163 -17.84 8.10 4.01
N VAL A 164 -16.54 8.34 3.78
CA VAL A 164 -15.98 9.01 2.60
C VAL A 164 -14.75 8.24 2.13
N SER A 165 -14.58 8.11 0.83
CA SER A 165 -13.36 7.67 0.19
C SER A 165 -13.29 8.32 -1.18
N ASP A 166 -12.49 9.35 -1.30
CA ASP A 166 -12.35 10.15 -2.52
C ASP A 166 -10.88 10.30 -2.95
N ALA A 167 -10.63 11.27 -3.82
CA ALA A 167 -9.34 11.54 -4.41
C ALA A 167 -8.29 12.09 -3.43
N ASP A 168 -8.71 12.62 -2.32
CA ASP A 168 -7.84 13.34 -1.39
C ASP A 168 -7.72 12.65 -0.03
N HIS A 169 -8.81 12.00 0.45
CA HIS A 169 -8.85 11.41 1.79
C HIS A 169 -9.88 10.29 1.93
N SER A 170 -9.86 9.63 3.07
CA SER A 170 -10.92 8.70 3.50
C SER A 170 -11.37 9.03 4.93
N GLU A 171 -12.68 8.96 5.20
CA GLU A 171 -13.24 9.01 6.54
C GLU A 171 -13.77 7.63 6.90
N ILE A 172 -13.26 7.06 8.00
CA ILE A 172 -13.52 5.67 8.40
C ILE A 172 -13.90 5.55 9.86
N GLY A 173 -14.66 4.50 10.19
CA GLY A 173 -14.90 4.07 11.55
C GLY A 173 -14.02 2.89 11.90
N ILE A 174 -13.22 3.01 12.97
CA ILE A 174 -12.36 1.94 13.50
C ILE A 174 -12.95 1.41 14.80
N THR A 175 -13.09 0.11 14.92
CA THR A 175 -13.59 -0.58 16.13
C THR A 175 -12.51 -1.47 16.70
N PHE A 176 -12.36 -1.44 18.01
CA PHE A 176 -11.46 -2.30 18.78
C PHE A 176 -12.28 -3.40 19.44
N GLY A 177 -11.96 -4.67 19.17
CA GLY A 177 -12.62 -5.85 19.71
C GLY A 177 -11.73 -6.64 20.68
N GLY A 178 -12.25 -7.77 21.19
CA GLY A 178 -11.50 -8.71 22.00
C GLY A 178 -10.88 -8.12 23.26
N SER A 179 -9.64 -8.49 23.54
CA SER A 179 -8.85 -7.99 24.69
C SER A 179 -8.52 -6.49 24.60
N PHE A 180 -8.54 -5.91 23.41
CA PHE A 180 -8.28 -4.49 23.19
C PHE A 180 -9.42 -3.58 23.64
N ALA A 181 -10.67 -4.06 23.62
CA ALA A 181 -11.82 -3.32 24.14
C ALA A 181 -11.77 -3.14 25.66
N GLN A 182 -11.08 -4.03 26.38
CA GLN A 182 -11.08 -4.04 27.86
C GLN A 182 -10.03 -3.13 28.50
N ASN A 183 -9.04 -2.70 27.76
CA ASN A 183 -7.85 -2.00 28.26
C ASN A 183 -7.72 -0.55 27.81
N ASP A 184 -8.81 0.12 27.39
CA ASP A 184 -8.76 1.54 27.10
C ASP A 184 -8.75 2.35 28.42
N PRO A 185 -7.64 3.04 28.76
CA PRO A 185 -7.54 3.80 30.00
C PRO A 185 -8.54 4.97 30.09
N ASN A 186 -9.18 5.35 28.97
CA ASN A 186 -10.16 6.41 28.89
C ASN A 186 -11.60 5.94 29.07
N GLU A 187 -11.89 4.64 29.05
CA GLU A 187 -13.21 4.09 29.33
C GLU A 187 -13.45 3.87 30.83
N LYS A 188 -14.10 4.85 31.44
CA LYS A 188 -14.67 4.66 32.78
C LYS A 188 -15.82 3.65 32.70
N ASN A 189 -15.60 2.49 33.37
CA ASN A 189 -16.54 1.41 33.62
C ASN A 189 -18.03 1.80 33.52
N THR A 190 -18.71 1.33 32.48
CA THR A 190 -20.15 1.15 32.47
C THR A 190 -20.48 -0.28 32.05
N SER A 191 -21.30 -0.89 32.88
CA SER A 191 -21.68 -2.31 32.91
C SER A 191 -22.42 -2.77 31.64
N ALA A 192 -22.24 -4.04 31.28
CA ALA A 192 -23.10 -4.95 30.52
C ALA A 192 -23.28 -4.80 29.00
N GLU A 193 -22.78 -3.76 28.32
CA GLU A 193 -22.76 -3.67 26.84
C GLU A 193 -21.36 -3.99 26.26
N LYS A 194 -20.58 -4.74 26.96
CA LYS A 194 -19.13 -5.00 26.77
C LYS A 194 -18.73 -5.87 25.58
N CYS A 195 -19.62 -6.15 24.63
CA CYS A 195 -19.29 -6.97 23.45
C CYS A 195 -19.15 -6.16 22.15
N LEU A 196 -19.55 -4.88 22.14
CA LEU A 196 -19.21 -3.97 21.04
C LEU A 196 -18.06 -3.07 21.49
N GLY A 197 -16.88 -3.26 20.87
CA GLY A 197 -15.69 -2.47 21.20
C GLY A 197 -15.87 -0.97 20.94
N SER A 198 -15.01 -0.16 21.55
CA SER A 198 -14.99 1.28 21.36
C SER A 198 -14.81 1.62 19.88
N LYS A 199 -15.69 2.47 19.35
CA LYS A 199 -15.64 2.94 17.96
C LYS A 199 -15.10 4.35 17.90
N TYR A 200 -14.15 4.57 17.00
CA TYR A 200 -13.51 5.85 16.74
C TYR A 200 -13.65 6.24 15.26
N ASN A 201 -13.98 7.50 15.01
CA ASN A 201 -13.93 8.05 13.65
C ASN A 201 -12.52 8.57 13.35
N ALA A 202 -11.99 8.23 12.21
CA ALA A 202 -10.67 8.62 11.75
C ALA A 202 -10.76 9.26 10.37
N ALA A 203 -10.07 10.37 10.19
CA ALA A 203 -9.78 10.93 8.87
C ALA A 203 -8.39 10.46 8.44
N VAL A 204 -8.31 9.75 7.33
CA VAL A 204 -7.06 9.31 6.71
C VAL A 204 -6.76 10.25 5.56
N ASN A 205 -5.79 11.14 5.76
CA ASN A 205 -5.43 12.17 4.78
C ASN A 205 -4.61 11.61 3.59
N LEU A 206 -5.01 10.41 3.15
CA LEU A 206 -4.42 9.69 2.04
C LEU A 206 -5.52 9.02 1.22
N PRO A 207 -5.52 9.18 -0.11
CA PRO A 207 -6.50 8.51 -0.97
C PRO A 207 -6.16 7.03 -1.20
N GLY A 208 -7.19 6.29 -1.59
CA GLY A 208 -7.06 4.89 -2.01
C GLY A 208 -7.22 3.86 -0.89
N GLY A 209 -7.89 2.76 -1.22
CA GLY A 209 -8.26 1.71 -0.25
C GLY A 209 -7.09 1.06 0.45
N TYR A 210 -5.92 0.96 -0.19
CA TYR A 210 -4.71 0.44 0.47
C TYR A 210 -4.24 1.31 1.64
N ASN A 211 -4.52 2.63 1.62
CA ASN A 211 -4.18 3.51 2.73
C ASN A 211 -5.14 3.34 3.92
N ILE A 212 -6.35 2.84 3.70
CA ILE A 212 -7.23 2.41 4.78
C ILE A 212 -6.59 1.22 5.54
N TYR A 213 -6.02 0.25 4.82
CA TYR A 213 -5.27 -0.86 5.44
C TYR A 213 -4.02 -0.36 6.18
N ASN A 214 -3.26 0.55 5.56
CA ASN A 214 -2.07 1.14 6.20
C ASN A 214 -2.45 1.89 7.48
N ALA A 215 -3.55 2.64 7.48
CA ALA A 215 -4.04 3.37 8.64
C ALA A 215 -4.46 2.44 9.77
N VAL A 216 -5.27 1.39 9.50
CA VAL A 216 -5.68 0.44 10.54
C VAL A 216 -4.49 -0.36 11.08
N ALA A 217 -3.51 -0.72 10.24
CA ALA A 217 -2.28 -1.36 10.67
C ALA A 217 -1.47 -0.44 11.61
N ALA A 218 -1.30 0.85 11.25
CA ALA A 218 -0.59 1.82 12.08
C ALA A 218 -1.25 2.03 13.44
N VAL A 219 -2.58 2.18 13.47
CA VAL A 219 -3.34 2.32 14.72
C VAL A 219 -3.24 1.04 15.57
N THR A 220 -3.28 -0.13 14.95
CA THR A 220 -3.10 -1.42 15.64
C THR A 220 -1.74 -1.49 16.32
N VAL A 221 -0.66 -1.17 15.59
CA VAL A 221 0.71 -1.16 16.15
C VAL A 221 0.83 -0.11 17.26
N ALA A 222 0.30 1.09 17.06
CA ALA A 222 0.33 2.14 18.09
C ALA A 222 -0.37 1.68 19.38
N ARG A 223 -1.50 1.00 19.25
CA ARG A 223 -2.24 0.43 20.38
C ARG A 223 -1.45 -0.69 21.09
N VAL A 224 -0.82 -1.59 20.34
CA VAL A 224 0.05 -2.65 20.88
C VAL A 224 1.23 -2.05 21.64
N MET A 225 1.82 -0.98 21.14
CA MET A 225 2.94 -0.27 21.75
C MET A 225 2.53 0.63 22.93
N GLY A 226 1.24 0.66 23.31
CA GLY A 226 0.75 1.40 24.47
C GLY A 226 0.50 2.90 24.22
N PHE A 227 0.49 3.35 22.99
CA PHE A 227 0.13 4.74 22.68
C PHE A 227 -1.38 4.98 22.92
N ASP A 228 -1.72 6.22 23.29
CA ASP A 228 -3.12 6.64 23.43
C ASP A 228 -3.87 6.51 22.11
N THR A 229 -5.01 5.80 22.14
CA THR A 229 -5.80 5.48 20.96
C THR A 229 -6.29 6.73 20.24
N LYS A 230 -6.81 7.71 21.01
CA LYS A 230 -7.33 8.94 20.42
C LYS A 230 -6.23 9.74 19.73
N THR A 231 -5.09 9.90 20.39
CA THR A 231 -3.91 10.57 19.82
C THR A 231 -3.43 9.88 18.54
N SER A 232 -3.41 8.55 18.52
CA SER A 232 -2.99 7.76 17.36
C SER A 232 -3.96 7.93 16.17
N ILE A 233 -5.26 8.00 16.45
CA ILE A 233 -6.29 8.22 15.41
C ILE A 233 -6.23 9.67 14.90
N ASP A 234 -6.13 10.65 15.80
CA ASP A 234 -6.05 12.06 15.42
C ASP A 234 -4.80 12.33 14.55
N ALA A 235 -3.70 11.60 14.77
CA ALA A 235 -2.48 11.71 13.97
C ALA A 235 -2.67 11.30 12.49
N LEU A 236 -3.60 10.42 12.16
CA LEU A 236 -3.90 10.04 10.77
C LEU A 236 -4.35 11.22 9.92
N SER A 237 -5.07 12.18 10.51
CA SER A 237 -5.57 13.37 9.82
C SER A 237 -4.48 14.41 9.50
N THR A 238 -3.37 14.35 10.20
CA THR A 238 -2.24 15.27 10.03
C THR A 238 -1.08 14.64 9.24
N PHE A 239 -1.18 13.36 8.91
CA PHE A 239 -0.17 12.67 8.15
C PHE A 239 -0.18 13.15 6.70
N GLU A 240 0.98 13.56 6.22
CA GLU A 240 1.22 13.89 4.83
C GLU A 240 2.06 12.79 4.17
N CYS A 241 1.68 12.46 2.93
CA CYS A 241 2.37 11.40 2.20
C CYS A 241 3.81 11.81 1.87
N GLY A 242 4.73 10.90 2.06
CA GLY A 242 6.08 11.02 1.55
C GLY A 242 6.14 10.89 0.02
N PHE A 243 7.30 11.13 -0.55
CA PHE A 243 7.58 11.15 -1.98
C PHE A 243 7.03 9.92 -2.73
N GLY A 244 6.44 10.16 -3.90
CA GLY A 244 5.98 9.12 -4.82
C GLY A 244 4.68 8.40 -4.45
N ARG A 245 4.02 8.80 -3.36
CA ARG A 245 2.75 8.19 -2.91
C ARG A 245 1.60 9.17 -2.99
N MET A 246 1.10 9.48 -4.19
CA MET A 246 0.10 10.53 -4.46
C MET A 246 0.62 11.95 -4.21
N GLU A 247 1.91 12.16 -4.45
CA GLU A 247 2.51 13.47 -4.28
C GLU A 247 1.85 14.51 -5.19
N LYS A 248 1.42 15.63 -4.62
CA LYS A 248 0.71 16.68 -5.33
C LYS A 248 1.63 17.86 -5.63
N PHE A 249 1.63 18.30 -6.88
CA PHE A 249 2.35 19.47 -7.38
C PHE A 249 1.40 20.42 -8.07
N MET A 250 1.72 21.70 -8.02
CA MET A 250 1.17 22.69 -8.91
C MET A 250 2.30 23.10 -9.87
N LEU A 251 2.30 22.56 -11.06
CA LEU A 251 3.32 22.85 -12.09
C LEU A 251 2.74 23.87 -13.05
N GLU A 252 3.24 25.12 -12.99
CA GLU A 252 2.56 26.27 -13.58
C GLU A 252 1.11 26.36 -13.05
N ASP A 253 0.09 26.27 -13.89
CA ASP A 253 -1.32 26.28 -13.51
C ASP A 253 -1.94 24.86 -13.54
N THR A 254 -1.13 23.80 -13.70
CA THR A 254 -1.60 22.43 -13.86
C THR A 254 -1.45 21.64 -12.57
N GLU A 255 -2.59 21.18 -12.02
CA GLU A 255 -2.58 20.23 -10.91
C GLU A 255 -2.02 18.90 -11.38
N THR A 256 -0.91 18.48 -10.76
CA THR A 256 -0.18 17.27 -11.12
C THR A 256 -0.04 16.37 -9.91
N ARG A 257 -0.34 15.08 -10.06
CA ARG A 257 -0.18 14.07 -9.01
C ARG A 257 0.76 12.98 -9.50
N MET A 258 1.74 12.62 -8.68
CA MET A 258 2.73 11.58 -9.00
C MET A 258 2.55 10.37 -8.10
N ILE A 259 2.40 9.19 -8.70
CA ILE A 259 2.06 7.96 -8.01
C ILE A 259 2.99 6.85 -8.51
N LEU A 260 3.91 6.42 -7.68
CA LEU A 260 4.83 5.32 -7.99
C LEU A 260 4.06 4.03 -8.29
N ILE A 261 4.39 3.40 -9.43
CA ILE A 261 3.93 2.07 -9.80
C ILE A 261 5.12 1.11 -9.92
N LYS A 262 4.97 -0.12 -9.45
CA LYS A 262 6.07 -1.12 -9.51
C LYS A 262 5.60 -2.56 -9.70
N ASN A 263 4.30 -2.84 -9.55
CA ASN A 263 3.72 -4.17 -9.68
C ASN A 263 2.24 -4.08 -10.07
N PRO A 264 1.61 -5.21 -10.51
CA PRO A 264 0.21 -5.21 -10.94
C PRO A 264 -0.75 -4.75 -9.85
N ALA A 265 -0.61 -5.24 -8.62
CA ALA A 265 -1.53 -4.94 -7.53
C ALA A 265 -1.55 -3.43 -7.21
N GLY A 266 -0.37 -2.82 -7.06
CA GLY A 266 -0.24 -1.38 -6.83
C GLY A 266 -0.78 -0.55 -7.98
N CYS A 267 -0.48 -0.93 -9.23
CA CYS A 267 -0.96 -0.23 -10.40
C CYS A 267 -2.49 -0.32 -10.53
N ASN A 268 -3.08 -1.50 -10.32
CA ASN A 268 -4.54 -1.69 -10.34
C ASN A 268 -5.24 -0.84 -9.28
N GLN A 269 -4.66 -0.66 -8.09
CA GLN A 269 -5.21 0.24 -7.08
C GLN A 269 -5.25 1.70 -7.54
N VAL A 270 -4.20 2.15 -8.22
CA VAL A 270 -4.18 3.49 -8.83
C VAL A 270 -5.25 3.59 -9.91
N LEU A 271 -5.38 2.60 -10.79
CA LEU A 271 -6.39 2.57 -11.84
C LEU A 271 -7.82 2.52 -11.29
N ASN A 272 -8.06 1.76 -10.21
CA ASN A 272 -9.34 1.75 -9.50
C ASN A 272 -9.74 3.14 -9.01
N PHE A 273 -8.81 3.84 -8.42
CA PHE A 273 -9.00 5.22 -8.02
C PHE A 273 -9.30 6.12 -9.23
N LEU A 274 -8.47 6.03 -10.28
CA LEU A 274 -8.57 6.86 -11.47
C LEU A 274 -9.85 6.59 -12.28
N SER A 275 -10.34 5.35 -12.33
CA SER A 275 -11.58 4.98 -13.04
C SER A 275 -12.86 5.56 -12.41
N ASN A 276 -12.76 6.14 -11.22
CA ASN A 276 -13.87 6.85 -10.56
C ASN A 276 -13.80 8.38 -10.71
N ILE A 277 -12.83 8.91 -11.48
CA ILE A 277 -12.71 10.36 -11.73
C ILE A 277 -13.75 10.80 -12.75
N ASN A 278 -14.56 11.80 -12.38
CA ASN A 278 -15.62 12.35 -13.23
C ASN A 278 -15.22 13.65 -13.97
N SER A 279 -13.95 14.07 -13.89
CA SER A 279 -13.41 15.25 -14.56
C SER A 279 -12.46 14.87 -15.69
N LYS A 280 -12.25 15.81 -16.62
CA LYS A 280 -11.20 15.64 -17.65
C LYS A 280 -9.85 15.39 -17.00
N THR A 281 -9.08 14.45 -17.54
CA THR A 281 -7.84 13.99 -16.93
C THR A 281 -6.85 13.54 -18.00
N LEU A 282 -5.57 13.88 -17.80
CA LEU A 282 -4.45 13.41 -18.61
C LEU A 282 -3.65 12.36 -17.82
N PHE A 283 -3.38 11.21 -18.44
CA PHE A 283 -2.49 10.20 -17.85
C PHE A 283 -1.09 10.27 -18.45
N VAL A 284 -0.11 10.08 -17.58
CA VAL A 284 1.30 10.01 -17.95
C VAL A 284 1.88 8.74 -17.31
N VAL A 285 2.42 7.82 -18.11
CA VAL A 285 3.08 6.63 -17.59
C VAL A 285 4.54 6.64 -18.04
N CYS A 286 5.46 6.51 -17.07
CA CYS A 286 6.89 6.49 -17.33
C CYS A 286 7.47 5.14 -16.88
N LEU A 287 7.76 4.26 -17.84
CA LEU A 287 8.20 2.89 -17.59
C LEU A 287 9.70 2.75 -17.85
N ASN A 288 10.45 2.45 -16.78
CA ASN A 288 11.85 2.05 -16.85
C ASN A 288 12.01 0.60 -16.37
N ASP A 289 13.10 -0.05 -16.76
CA ASP A 289 13.51 -1.40 -16.40
C ASP A 289 14.94 -1.47 -15.86
N ASN A 290 15.37 -0.39 -15.19
CA ASN A 290 16.65 -0.40 -14.48
C ASN A 290 16.59 -1.39 -13.30
N TYR A 291 17.75 -1.80 -12.80
CA TYR A 291 17.83 -2.75 -11.68
C TYR A 291 16.97 -2.37 -10.47
N ALA A 292 16.86 -1.07 -10.17
CA ALA A 292 16.04 -0.59 -9.06
C ALA A 292 14.52 -0.63 -9.34
N ASP A 293 14.11 -0.65 -10.62
CA ASP A 293 12.70 -0.77 -11.03
C ASP A 293 12.24 -2.23 -11.08
N GLY A 294 13.17 -3.19 -11.14
CA GLY A 294 12.95 -4.55 -11.60
C GLY A 294 13.11 -4.65 -13.12
N THR A 295 13.86 -5.65 -13.57
CA THR A 295 14.21 -5.80 -14.99
C THR A 295 13.12 -6.47 -15.82
N ASP A 296 12.18 -7.16 -15.16
CA ASP A 296 11.02 -7.76 -15.80
C ASP A 296 9.85 -6.78 -15.85
N ILE A 297 9.49 -6.36 -17.06
CA ILE A 297 8.34 -5.47 -17.30
C ILE A 297 7.08 -6.25 -17.70
N SER A 298 7.10 -7.58 -17.74
CA SER A 298 5.93 -8.38 -18.17
C SER A 298 4.70 -8.16 -17.28
N TRP A 299 4.91 -7.70 -16.05
CA TRP A 299 3.84 -7.38 -15.11
C TRP A 299 2.82 -6.35 -15.65
N ILE A 300 3.19 -5.50 -16.62
CA ILE A 300 2.24 -4.54 -17.22
C ILE A 300 1.06 -5.24 -17.93
N TRP A 301 1.23 -6.52 -18.33
CA TRP A 301 0.19 -7.32 -18.97
C TRP A 301 -0.82 -7.91 -17.98
N ASP A 302 -0.45 -7.95 -16.68
CA ASP A 302 -1.32 -8.39 -15.57
C ASP A 302 -2.13 -7.21 -14.96
N VAL A 303 -1.91 -5.98 -15.45
CA VAL A 303 -2.61 -4.77 -15.02
C VAL A 303 -3.87 -4.56 -15.87
N ASP A 304 -5.00 -4.23 -15.23
CA ASP A 304 -6.27 -3.95 -15.90
C ASP A 304 -6.34 -2.50 -16.44
N PHE A 305 -5.48 -2.18 -17.42
CA PHE A 305 -5.57 -0.90 -18.12
C PHE A 305 -6.86 -0.77 -18.95
N GLU A 306 -7.53 -1.86 -19.23
CA GLU A 306 -8.84 -1.91 -19.89
C GLU A 306 -9.90 -1.13 -19.12
N SER A 307 -9.75 -1.02 -17.79
CA SER A 307 -10.64 -0.23 -16.93
C SER A 307 -10.67 1.26 -17.29
N LEU A 308 -9.62 1.79 -17.92
CA LEU A 308 -9.58 3.17 -18.40
C LEU A 308 -10.61 3.48 -19.50
N GLN A 309 -11.12 2.46 -20.19
CA GLN A 309 -12.22 2.64 -21.15
C GLN A 309 -13.49 3.18 -20.46
N LYS A 310 -13.69 2.92 -19.17
CA LYS A 310 -14.84 3.44 -18.41
C LYS A 310 -14.86 4.97 -18.32
N ILE A 311 -13.70 5.60 -18.44
CA ILE A 311 -13.53 7.07 -18.37
C ILE A 311 -13.01 7.65 -19.69
N GLU A 312 -13.18 6.95 -20.80
CA GLU A 312 -12.66 7.36 -22.11
C GLU A 312 -13.10 8.78 -22.51
N ASP A 313 -14.34 9.15 -22.18
CA ASP A 313 -14.89 10.50 -22.45
C ASP A 313 -14.18 11.58 -21.62
N ASN A 314 -13.65 11.25 -20.46
CA ASN A 314 -12.92 12.13 -19.57
C ASN A 314 -11.39 12.05 -19.78
N LEU A 315 -10.90 11.01 -20.47
CA LEU A 315 -9.50 10.81 -20.77
C LEU A 315 -9.08 11.71 -21.92
N THR A 316 -8.38 12.81 -21.64
CA THR A 316 -7.88 13.77 -22.65
C THR A 316 -6.75 13.18 -23.49
N GLY A 317 -5.95 12.28 -22.91
CA GLY A 317 -4.86 11.58 -23.58
C GLY A 317 -4.07 10.71 -22.62
N VAL A 318 -3.16 9.92 -23.19
CA VAL A 318 -2.18 9.10 -22.48
C VAL A 318 -0.79 9.42 -23.03
N LEU A 319 0.07 10.03 -22.21
CA LEU A 319 1.47 10.26 -22.55
C LEU A 319 2.31 9.11 -21.99
N VAL A 320 3.20 8.57 -22.78
CA VAL A 320 4.10 7.49 -22.37
C VAL A 320 5.56 7.90 -22.52
N SER A 321 6.37 7.57 -21.53
CA SER A 321 7.77 7.95 -21.48
C SER A 321 8.61 6.87 -20.77
N GLY A 322 9.91 7.13 -20.63
CA GLY A 322 10.87 6.20 -20.05
C GLY A 322 11.54 5.31 -21.09
N ILE A 323 12.38 4.41 -20.60
CA ILE A 323 13.17 3.49 -21.43
C ILE A 323 12.25 2.56 -22.24
N ARG A 324 11.15 2.11 -21.62
CA ARG A 324 10.15 1.17 -22.17
C ARG A 324 8.86 1.86 -22.62
N ALA A 325 8.97 3.09 -23.10
CA ALA A 325 7.83 3.87 -23.56
C ALA A 325 7.07 3.21 -24.72
N ASP A 326 7.77 2.57 -25.64
CA ASP A 326 7.14 1.94 -26.82
C ASP A 326 6.34 0.70 -26.42
N GLU A 327 6.85 -0.11 -25.48
CA GLU A 327 6.16 -1.26 -24.93
C GLU A 327 4.90 -0.83 -24.14
N MET A 328 4.99 0.26 -23.41
CA MET A 328 3.86 0.81 -22.68
C MET A 328 2.80 1.38 -23.63
N ALA A 329 3.20 2.06 -24.71
CA ALA A 329 2.28 2.52 -25.75
C ALA A 329 1.54 1.34 -26.41
N MET A 330 2.26 0.25 -26.68
CA MET A 330 1.66 -0.98 -27.19
C MET A 330 0.64 -1.55 -26.19
N ARG A 331 0.98 -1.59 -24.90
CA ARG A 331 0.06 -2.09 -23.87
C ARG A 331 -1.25 -1.28 -23.81
N PHE A 332 -1.20 0.06 -23.91
CA PHE A 332 -2.39 0.90 -23.96
C PHE A 332 -3.23 0.66 -25.22
N LYS A 333 -2.58 0.45 -26.36
CA LYS A 333 -3.28 0.10 -27.59
C LYS A 333 -4.05 -1.23 -27.42
N TYR A 334 -3.44 -2.25 -26.81
CA TYR A 334 -4.11 -3.52 -26.49
C TYR A 334 -5.20 -3.37 -25.43
N ALA A 335 -5.10 -2.38 -24.55
CA ALA A 335 -6.15 -2.03 -23.59
C ALA A 335 -7.36 -1.33 -24.24
N GLY A 336 -7.31 -1.06 -25.55
CA GLY A 336 -8.41 -0.43 -26.28
C GLY A 336 -8.40 1.10 -26.23
N ILE A 337 -7.34 1.73 -25.77
CA ILE A 337 -7.20 3.18 -25.85
C ILE A 337 -6.96 3.59 -27.30
N PRO A 338 -7.73 4.56 -27.84
CA PRO A 338 -7.56 5.05 -29.21
C PRO A 338 -6.12 5.54 -29.50
N GLU A 339 -5.59 5.16 -30.65
CA GLU A 339 -4.18 5.42 -30.99
C GLU A 339 -3.88 6.92 -31.04
N GLU A 340 -4.84 7.74 -31.45
CA GLU A 340 -4.75 9.20 -31.48
C GLU A 340 -4.67 9.84 -30.07
N LYS A 341 -5.08 9.12 -29.01
CA LYS A 341 -4.93 9.54 -27.62
C LYS A 341 -3.58 9.14 -27.01
N ILE A 342 -2.80 8.27 -27.67
CA ILE A 342 -1.52 7.78 -27.15
C ILE A 342 -0.38 8.55 -27.79
N LYS A 343 0.47 9.20 -26.96
CA LYS A 343 1.63 9.96 -27.44
C LYS A 343 2.90 9.52 -26.71
N VAL A 344 3.92 9.11 -27.45
CA VAL A 344 5.24 8.74 -26.92
C VAL A 344 6.14 9.96 -26.87
N ILE A 345 6.66 10.30 -25.69
CA ILE A 345 7.61 11.39 -25.47
C ILE A 345 8.72 10.89 -24.55
N LYS A 346 9.89 10.53 -25.09
CA LYS A 346 10.99 9.93 -24.32
C LYS A 346 11.80 10.93 -23.50
N ASP A 347 11.81 12.19 -23.90
CA ASP A 347 12.51 13.27 -23.21
C ASP A 347 11.62 13.82 -22.08
N TYR A 348 12.09 13.74 -20.84
CA TYR A 348 11.31 14.15 -19.68
C TYR A 348 11.06 15.66 -19.59
N GLU A 349 11.97 16.52 -20.08
CA GLU A 349 11.73 17.96 -20.08
C GLU A 349 10.59 18.30 -21.05
N LYS A 350 10.61 17.73 -22.27
CA LYS A 350 9.53 17.88 -23.25
C LYS A 350 8.22 17.26 -22.79
N LEU A 351 8.29 16.15 -22.04
CA LEU A 351 7.11 15.52 -21.45
C LEU A 351 6.43 16.48 -20.45
N ILE A 352 7.22 17.12 -19.59
CA ILE A 352 6.72 18.10 -18.63
C ILE A 352 6.13 19.31 -19.36
N ASP A 353 6.80 19.86 -20.36
CA ASP A 353 6.29 20.98 -21.16
C ASP A 353 4.96 20.62 -21.85
N GLU A 354 4.84 19.39 -22.35
CA GLU A 354 3.63 18.92 -23.02
C GLU A 354 2.46 18.84 -22.03
N PHE A 355 2.62 18.20 -20.88
CA PHE A 355 1.49 18.03 -19.99
C PHE A 355 1.15 19.29 -19.19
N THR A 356 2.10 20.19 -18.92
CA THR A 356 1.81 21.49 -18.28
C THR A 356 1.10 22.46 -19.24
N SER A 357 1.12 22.19 -20.54
CA SER A 357 0.35 22.96 -21.53
C SER A 357 -1.13 22.55 -21.63
N GLN A 358 -1.55 21.49 -20.92
CA GLN A 358 -2.91 20.95 -20.99
C GLN A 358 -3.80 21.56 -19.91
N ASP A 359 -5.05 21.85 -20.25
CA ASP A 359 -6.07 22.34 -19.31
C ASP A 359 -6.82 21.16 -18.66
N ALA A 360 -6.06 20.28 -17.98
CA ALA A 360 -6.62 19.12 -17.26
C ALA A 360 -5.66 18.69 -16.14
N PRO A 361 -6.17 18.17 -15.00
CA PRO A 361 -5.35 17.52 -14.01
C PRO A 361 -4.54 16.36 -14.58
N VAL A 362 -3.29 16.24 -14.16
CA VAL A 362 -2.33 15.26 -14.67
C VAL A 362 -2.01 14.23 -13.59
N TYR A 363 -2.13 12.96 -13.95
CA TYR A 363 -1.71 11.85 -13.10
C TYR A 363 -0.50 11.16 -13.73
N ILE A 364 0.64 11.24 -13.05
CA ILE A 364 1.90 10.65 -13.49
C ILE A 364 2.12 9.36 -12.72
N MET A 365 2.25 8.26 -13.43
CA MET A 365 2.51 6.91 -12.91
C MET A 365 3.91 6.45 -13.36
N PRO A 366 4.98 6.83 -12.67
CA PRO A 366 6.33 6.41 -13.00
C PRO A 366 6.73 5.15 -12.25
N THR A 367 7.67 4.37 -12.81
CA THR A 367 8.50 3.46 -12.03
C THR A 367 9.56 4.23 -11.24
N TYR A 368 10.27 3.56 -10.33
CA TYR A 368 11.12 4.22 -9.34
C TYR A 368 12.19 5.15 -9.94
N THR A 369 12.97 4.66 -10.90
CA THR A 369 14.04 5.50 -11.50
C THR A 369 13.47 6.61 -12.37
N ALA A 370 12.37 6.36 -13.07
CA ALA A 370 11.66 7.40 -13.81
C ALA A 370 11.11 8.49 -12.88
N MET A 371 10.60 8.10 -11.71
CA MET A 371 10.16 9.03 -10.67
C MET A 371 11.30 9.93 -10.20
N MET A 372 12.46 9.35 -9.92
CA MET A 372 13.64 10.10 -9.47
C MET A 372 14.09 11.13 -10.49
N ASP A 373 14.14 10.75 -11.77
CA ASP A 373 14.52 11.62 -12.85
C ASP A 373 13.52 12.79 -13.03
N LEU A 374 12.22 12.48 -13.06
CA LEU A 374 11.16 13.50 -13.13
C LEU A 374 11.21 14.45 -11.94
N ARG A 375 11.38 13.94 -10.73
CA ARG A 375 11.49 14.74 -9.51
C ARG A 375 12.68 15.69 -9.56
N ALA A 376 13.83 15.25 -10.05
CA ALA A 376 15.00 16.09 -10.20
C ALA A 376 14.73 17.29 -11.16
N ILE A 377 14.01 17.05 -12.25
CA ILE A 377 13.62 18.10 -13.19
C ILE A 377 12.59 19.05 -12.55
N VAL A 378 11.55 18.51 -11.89
CA VAL A 378 10.51 19.29 -11.20
C VAL A 378 11.14 20.18 -10.12
N SER A 379 12.04 19.63 -9.29
CA SER A 379 12.79 20.42 -8.31
C SER A 379 13.55 21.56 -8.94
N LYS A 380 14.32 21.28 -10.00
CA LYS A 380 15.16 22.27 -10.68
C LYS A 380 14.34 23.35 -11.39
N LYS A 381 13.24 22.96 -12.07
CA LYS A 381 12.45 23.86 -12.92
C LYS A 381 11.46 24.71 -12.14
N PHE A 382 10.83 24.12 -11.09
CA PHE A 382 9.71 24.71 -10.35
C PHE A 382 10.01 24.98 -8.87
N GLY A 383 11.22 24.70 -8.38
CA GLY A 383 11.66 25.03 -7.02
C GLY A 383 11.08 24.14 -5.91
N TYR A 384 10.57 22.97 -6.25
CA TYR A 384 10.14 21.98 -5.22
C TYR A 384 11.35 21.35 -4.52
N LYS A 385 11.17 20.90 -3.28
CA LYS A 385 12.23 20.23 -2.51
C LYS A 385 12.73 18.98 -3.24
N ASN A 386 14.02 18.71 -3.12
CA ASN A 386 14.61 17.48 -3.62
C ASN A 386 14.15 16.27 -2.78
N PHE A 387 14.27 15.07 -3.35
CA PHE A 387 13.86 13.82 -2.72
C PHE A 387 14.51 13.57 -1.33
N TRP A 388 15.71 14.09 -1.12
CA TRP A 388 16.53 13.88 0.09
C TRP A 388 16.51 15.06 1.08
N GLU A 389 15.79 16.12 0.80
CA GLU A 389 15.58 17.30 1.65
C GLU A 389 14.24 17.26 2.39
#